data_d8dc7e91052c354e07e2557b96d4c1eb
#
_entry.id   d8dc7e91052c354e07e2557b96d4c1eb
#
_cell.length_a   1.000
_cell.length_b   1.000
_cell.length_c   1.000
_cell.angle_alpha   90.00
_cell.angle_beta   90.00
_cell.angle_gamma   90.00
#
_symmetry.space_group_name_H-M   'P 1'
#
loop_
_entity.id
_entity.type
_entity.pdbx_description
1 polymer ?
#
loop_
_entity_poly.entity_id
_entity_poly.type
_entity_poly.pdbx_seq_one_letter_code
_entity_poly.pdbx_strand_id
1 'polypeptide(L)'
;YGVFGRRVQLRGYVLAPGKENSVPVHFWPVTKDRYHIDVKKAVELIEKVNPRLVIFGKSLYLFPDPVKEIAPICKEKKIPILYDGAHVLGLIAGGQFQDPLREGATWLTGSTHKTFPGPQRGVVLGDLDAEGEKEYWAPADRGVFPGTSSNHHLFSLPALLVAVREMKAYGADYAAQIVKNAKALGV
;
A
#
# COMPACT_ATOMS: atom_id res chain seq x y z
N TYR A 1 -3.76 -11.47 8.92
CA TYR A 1 -2.95 -11.52 7.68
C TYR A 1 -2.26 -10.19 7.38
N GLY A 2 -2.93 -9.03 7.43
CA GLY A 2 -2.32 -7.72 7.29
C GLY A 2 -1.20 -7.41 8.28
N VAL A 3 -1.26 -8.06 9.41
CA VAL A 3 -0.27 -8.02 10.48
C VAL A 3 1.06 -8.68 10.10
N PHE A 4 1.02 -9.80 9.39
CA PHE A 4 2.23 -10.55 9.02
C PHE A 4 3.03 -9.83 7.93
N GLY A 5 2.37 -9.31 6.91
CA GLY A 5 2.99 -8.51 5.87
C GLY A 5 3.66 -7.25 6.41
N ARG A 6 3.02 -6.58 7.36
CA ARG A 6 3.58 -5.39 8.02
C ARG A 6 4.83 -5.70 8.84
N ARG A 7 4.84 -6.82 9.54
CA ARG A 7 6.00 -7.23 10.32
C ARG A 7 7.21 -7.51 9.44
N VAL A 8 6.99 -8.11 8.28
CA VAL A 8 8.04 -8.41 7.30
C VAL A 8 8.49 -7.12 6.61
N GLN A 9 7.59 -6.25 6.20
CA GLN A 9 7.90 -4.96 5.57
C GLN A 9 8.68 -4.05 6.52
N LEU A 10 8.22 -3.87 7.75
CA LEU A 10 8.93 -3.05 8.73
C LEU A 10 10.27 -3.66 9.14
N ARG A 11 10.40 -4.97 9.22
CA ARG A 11 11.68 -5.63 9.48
C ARG A 11 12.63 -5.54 8.30
N GLY A 12 12.15 -5.49 7.07
CA GLY A 12 12.97 -5.25 5.88
C GLY A 12 13.59 -3.85 5.87
N TYR A 13 12.90 -2.86 6.43
CA TYR A 13 13.39 -1.48 6.54
C TYR A 13 14.21 -1.20 7.81
N VAL A 14 14.08 -2.02 8.82
CA VAL A 14 14.82 -1.89 10.06
C VAL A 14 15.81 -3.05 10.16
N LEU A 15 16.80 -3.03 9.30
CA LEU A 15 18.01 -3.82 9.43
C LEU A 15 18.88 -3.19 10.52
N ALA A 16 18.43 -3.24 11.75
CA ALA A 16 19.31 -3.04 12.87
C ALA A 16 19.55 -4.38 13.53
N PRO A 17 20.75 -4.88 13.58
CA PRO A 17 21.06 -6.06 14.36
C PRO A 17 20.98 -5.72 15.83
N GLY A 18 20.13 -6.41 16.57
CA GLY A 18 20.05 -6.33 18.00
C GLY A 18 18.70 -5.93 18.56
N LYS A 19 18.38 -6.43 19.73
CA LYS A 19 17.10 -6.19 20.44
C LYS A 19 16.88 -4.71 20.81
N GLU A 20 17.92 -3.92 20.91
CA GLU A 20 17.86 -2.51 21.33
C GLU A 20 17.40 -1.54 20.25
N ASN A 21 17.43 -1.94 18.96
CA ASN A 21 17.06 -1.09 17.82
C ASN A 21 15.82 -1.59 17.07
N SER A 22 14.98 -2.42 17.68
CA SER A 22 13.73 -2.85 17.05
C SER A 22 12.69 -1.73 17.11
N VAL A 23 12.14 -1.34 15.95
CA VAL A 23 11.00 -0.44 15.91
C VAL A 23 9.77 -1.15 16.50
N PRO A 24 9.12 -0.60 17.52
CA PRO A 24 7.89 -1.17 18.06
C PRO A 24 6.82 -1.21 16.94
N VAL A 25 6.16 -2.36 16.81
CA VAL A 25 5.07 -2.56 15.85
C VAL A 25 3.78 -2.78 16.62
N HIS A 26 2.82 -1.90 16.37
CA HIS A 26 1.46 -2.00 16.89
C HIS A 26 0.53 -2.50 15.79
N PHE A 27 -0.40 -3.35 16.16
CA PHE A 27 -1.37 -3.90 15.23
C PHE A 27 -2.66 -3.10 15.26
N TRP A 28 -3.31 -3.01 14.09
CA TRP A 28 -4.62 -2.42 14.01
C TRP A 28 -5.61 -3.19 14.90
N PRO A 29 -6.39 -2.48 15.72
CA PRO A 29 -7.54 -3.08 16.38
C PRO A 29 -8.58 -3.44 15.30
N VAL A 30 -9.20 -4.59 15.48
CA VAL A 30 -10.22 -5.08 14.56
C VAL A 30 -11.58 -5.15 15.24
N THR A 31 -12.63 -5.07 14.44
CA THR A 31 -14.02 -5.25 14.86
C THR A 31 -14.28 -6.71 15.32
N LYS A 32 -15.44 -6.97 15.90
CA LYS A 32 -15.79 -8.32 16.39
C LYS A 32 -15.79 -9.37 15.29
N ASP A 33 -16.15 -9.00 14.06
CA ASP A 33 -16.13 -9.87 12.88
C ASP A 33 -14.71 -10.20 12.39
N ARG A 34 -13.69 -9.47 12.88
CA ARG A 34 -12.27 -9.59 12.53
C ARG A 34 -11.91 -9.26 11.08
N TYR A 35 -12.85 -8.74 10.29
CA TYR A 35 -12.62 -8.39 8.89
C TYR A 35 -12.35 -6.92 8.67
N HIS A 36 -12.80 -6.06 9.58
CA HIS A 36 -12.63 -4.61 9.49
C HIS A 36 -11.71 -4.07 10.58
N ILE A 37 -11.03 -2.97 10.28
CA ILE A 37 -10.32 -2.18 11.28
C ILE A 37 -11.36 -1.38 12.08
N ASP A 38 -11.28 -1.44 13.40
CA ASP A 38 -12.10 -0.63 14.31
C ASP A 38 -11.55 0.81 14.30
N VAL A 39 -12.18 1.68 13.53
CA VAL A 39 -11.71 3.06 13.29
C VAL A 39 -11.54 3.84 14.59
N LYS A 40 -12.50 3.75 15.52
CA LYS A 40 -12.44 4.48 16.79
C LYS A 40 -11.21 4.07 17.60
N LYS A 41 -11.02 2.77 17.79
CA LYS A 41 -9.85 2.26 18.51
C LYS A 41 -8.54 2.48 17.75
N ALA A 42 -8.58 2.53 16.42
CA ALA A 42 -7.42 2.84 15.61
C ALA A 42 -6.96 4.30 15.81
N VAL A 43 -7.88 5.24 15.86
CA VAL A 43 -7.60 6.65 16.19
C VAL A 43 -7.02 6.76 17.61
N GLU A 44 -7.67 6.16 18.61
CA GLU A 44 -7.16 6.12 19.99
C GLU A 44 -5.74 5.53 20.08
N LEU A 45 -5.46 4.49 19.29
CA LEU A 45 -4.13 3.89 19.23
C LEU A 45 -3.10 4.83 18.60
N ILE A 46 -3.44 5.52 17.51
CA ILE A 46 -2.57 6.51 16.87
C ILE A 46 -2.24 7.65 17.84
N GLU A 47 -3.24 8.17 18.55
CA GLU A 47 -3.04 9.22 19.55
C GLU A 47 -2.11 8.78 20.67
N LYS A 48 -2.32 7.57 21.19
CA LYS A 48 -1.54 6.99 22.31
C LYS A 48 -0.09 6.70 21.91
N VAL A 49 0.12 6.16 20.69
CA VAL A 49 1.44 5.64 20.27
C VAL A 49 2.24 6.70 19.53
N ASN A 50 1.57 7.65 18.87
CA ASN A 50 2.16 8.64 17.97
C ASN A 50 3.18 8.01 16.99
N PRO A 51 2.75 7.09 16.12
CA PRO A 51 3.67 6.31 15.29
C PRO A 51 4.35 7.20 14.24
N ARG A 52 5.55 6.82 13.80
CA ARG A 52 6.27 7.51 12.73
C ARG A 52 5.76 7.16 11.33
N LEU A 53 5.02 6.07 11.19
CA LEU A 53 4.47 5.58 9.94
C LEU A 53 3.23 4.74 10.22
N VAL A 54 2.20 4.95 9.46
CA VAL A 54 0.99 4.13 9.42
C VAL A 54 0.99 3.30 8.13
N ILE A 55 0.71 2.00 8.24
CA ILE A 55 0.68 1.11 7.09
C ILE A 55 -0.68 0.40 7.02
N PHE A 56 -1.35 0.58 5.89
CA PHE A 56 -2.48 -0.24 5.48
C PHE A 56 -2.04 -1.28 4.47
N GLY A 57 -2.83 -2.31 4.29
CA GLY A 57 -2.60 -3.33 3.28
C GLY A 57 -2.55 -4.75 3.82
N LYS A 58 -2.93 -5.67 2.97
CA LYS A 58 -3.03 -7.10 3.28
C LYS A 58 -3.02 -7.92 1.99
N SER A 59 -2.74 -9.22 2.09
CA SER A 59 -2.76 -10.12 0.94
C SER A 59 -4.17 -10.58 0.57
N LEU A 60 -5.08 -10.67 1.53
CA LEU A 60 -6.47 -11.09 1.32
C LEU A 60 -7.39 -9.90 1.62
N TYR A 61 -7.88 -9.27 0.56
CA TYR A 61 -8.81 -8.15 0.62
C TYR A 61 -10.25 -8.64 0.44
N LEU A 62 -11.01 -8.66 1.52
CA LEU A 62 -12.47 -8.82 1.45
C LEU A 62 -13.17 -7.45 1.44
N PHE A 63 -12.59 -6.48 2.15
CA PHE A 63 -13.14 -5.12 2.28
C PHE A 63 -12.02 -4.09 2.18
N PRO A 64 -12.31 -2.85 1.73
CA PRO A 64 -11.38 -1.74 1.78
C PRO A 64 -10.89 -1.44 3.19
N ASP A 65 -9.68 -0.89 3.31
CA ASP A 65 -9.18 -0.37 4.58
C ASP A 65 -9.67 1.09 4.80
N PRO A 66 -9.91 1.52 6.05
CA PRO A 66 -10.50 2.83 6.36
C PRO A 66 -9.45 3.96 6.28
N VAL A 67 -8.84 4.14 5.10
CA VAL A 67 -7.82 5.18 4.87
C VAL A 67 -8.42 6.55 5.05
N LYS A 68 -9.59 6.80 4.43
CA LYS A 68 -10.29 8.08 4.45
C LYS A 68 -10.65 8.54 5.86
N GLU A 69 -11.05 7.61 6.70
CA GLU A 69 -11.46 7.88 8.08
C GLU A 69 -10.26 8.17 9.00
N ILE A 70 -9.10 7.57 8.70
CA ILE A 70 -7.90 7.68 9.53
C ILE A 70 -6.94 8.77 9.03
N ALA A 71 -6.97 9.10 7.74
CA ALA A 71 -6.08 10.11 7.17
C ALA A 71 -6.13 11.48 7.88
N PRO A 72 -7.27 12.00 8.37
CA PRO A 72 -7.31 13.29 9.05
C PRO A 72 -6.40 13.37 10.28
N ILE A 73 -6.45 12.37 11.17
CA ILE A 73 -5.58 12.35 12.37
C ILE A 73 -4.10 12.18 12.00
N CYS A 74 -3.81 11.39 10.96
CA CYS A 74 -2.44 11.23 10.47
C CYS A 74 -1.90 12.54 9.89
N LYS A 75 -2.72 13.28 9.14
CA LYS A 75 -2.35 14.58 8.58
C LYS A 75 -2.09 15.62 9.69
N GLU A 76 -2.97 15.70 10.69
CA GLU A 76 -2.81 16.59 11.84
C GLU A 76 -1.48 16.34 12.56
N LYS A 77 -1.13 15.07 12.76
CA LYS A 77 0.10 14.65 13.45
C LYS A 77 1.32 14.54 12.53
N LYS A 78 1.20 14.90 11.25
CA LYS A 78 2.27 14.76 10.24
C LYS A 78 2.82 13.32 10.15
N ILE A 79 1.94 12.33 10.25
CA ILE A 79 2.28 10.91 10.15
C ILE A 79 2.01 10.44 8.72
N PRO A 80 3.01 10.01 7.95
CA PRO A 80 2.80 9.49 6.62
C PRO A 80 2.05 8.15 6.64
N ILE A 81 1.26 7.92 5.60
CA ILE A 81 0.48 6.71 5.40
C ILE A 81 1.02 5.97 4.18
N LEU A 82 1.42 4.73 4.36
CA LEU A 82 1.75 3.81 3.27
C LEU A 82 0.59 2.82 3.08
N TYR A 83 0.10 2.73 1.86
CA TYR A 83 -0.88 1.72 1.47
C TYR A 83 -0.23 0.64 0.62
N ASP A 84 -0.18 -0.60 1.13
CA ASP A 84 0.30 -1.74 0.36
C ASP A 84 -0.85 -2.33 -0.46
N GLY A 85 -0.93 -1.90 -1.70
CA GLY A 85 -1.91 -2.35 -2.70
C GLY A 85 -1.41 -3.49 -3.58
N ALA A 86 -0.37 -4.23 -3.18
CA ALA A 86 0.26 -5.25 -4.03
C ALA A 86 -0.73 -6.25 -4.64
N HIS A 87 -1.76 -6.65 -3.91
CA HIS A 87 -2.76 -7.61 -4.38
C HIS A 87 -3.94 -6.97 -5.13
N VAL A 88 -4.15 -5.67 -5.00
CA VAL A 88 -5.32 -4.97 -5.56
C VAL A 88 -4.96 -3.86 -6.54
N LEU A 89 -3.68 -3.71 -6.91
CA LEU A 89 -3.22 -2.63 -7.78
C LEU A 89 -4.00 -2.56 -9.11
N GLY A 90 -4.30 -3.69 -9.74
CA GLY A 90 -5.08 -3.74 -10.97
C GLY A 90 -6.54 -3.33 -10.77
N LEU A 91 -7.12 -3.63 -9.62
CA LEU A 91 -8.48 -3.20 -9.28
C LEU A 91 -8.54 -1.70 -8.97
N ILE A 92 -7.52 -1.16 -8.29
CA ILE A 92 -7.37 0.29 -8.06
C ILE A 92 -7.23 1.01 -9.39
N ALA A 93 -6.31 0.56 -10.24
CA ALA A 93 -6.08 1.15 -11.56
C ALA A 93 -7.30 1.10 -12.49
N GLY A 94 -8.13 0.06 -12.37
CA GLY A 94 -9.38 -0.12 -13.10
C GLY A 94 -10.60 0.51 -12.44
N GLY A 95 -10.45 1.23 -11.33
CA GLY A 95 -11.55 1.91 -10.63
C GLY A 95 -12.57 0.98 -9.97
N GLN A 96 -12.19 -0.26 -9.66
CA GLN A 96 -13.05 -1.26 -9.01
C GLN A 96 -12.70 -1.52 -7.54
N PHE A 97 -11.84 -0.69 -6.98
CA PHE A 97 -11.46 -0.71 -5.57
C PHE A 97 -11.27 0.72 -5.05
N GLN A 98 -10.98 0.88 -3.74
CA GLN A 98 -10.72 2.21 -3.16
C GLN A 98 -9.54 2.92 -3.86
N ASP A 99 -9.49 4.23 -3.76
CA ASP A 99 -8.37 5.06 -4.22
C ASP A 99 -7.56 5.60 -3.03
N PRO A 100 -6.55 4.85 -2.56
CA PRO A 100 -5.85 5.20 -1.33
C PRO A 100 -5.16 6.58 -1.38
N LEU A 101 -4.64 6.98 -2.55
CA LEU A 101 -3.97 8.27 -2.69
C LEU A 101 -4.96 9.43 -2.54
N ARG A 102 -6.15 9.32 -3.14
CA ARG A 102 -7.23 10.34 -2.98
C ARG A 102 -7.87 10.29 -1.60
N GLU A 103 -7.77 9.17 -0.90
CA GLU A 103 -8.23 9.01 0.47
C GLU A 103 -7.22 9.52 1.51
N GLY A 104 -6.01 9.91 1.09
CA GLY A 104 -5.01 10.55 1.93
C GLY A 104 -3.78 9.71 2.26
N ALA A 105 -3.56 8.59 1.57
CA ALA A 105 -2.29 7.88 1.66
C ALA A 105 -1.15 8.69 1.02
N THR A 106 0.00 8.72 1.68
CA THR A 106 1.22 9.37 1.18
C THR A 106 1.83 8.56 0.04
N TRP A 107 1.84 7.23 0.20
CA TRP A 107 2.34 6.30 -0.81
C TRP A 107 1.38 5.12 -1.01
N LEU A 108 1.29 4.71 -2.26
CA LEU A 108 0.72 3.44 -2.68
C LEU A 108 1.86 2.56 -3.21
N THR A 109 2.12 1.44 -2.58
CA THR A 109 3.01 0.41 -3.12
C THR A 109 2.21 -0.67 -3.82
N GLY A 110 2.75 -1.24 -4.88
CA GLY A 110 2.04 -2.24 -5.66
C GLY A 110 2.95 -3.27 -6.31
N SER A 111 2.37 -4.41 -6.63
CA SER A 111 2.98 -5.44 -7.49
C SER A 111 2.38 -5.36 -8.88
N THR A 112 3.23 -5.32 -9.91
CA THR A 112 2.75 -5.23 -11.30
C THR A 112 2.46 -6.58 -11.94
N HIS A 113 2.49 -7.67 -11.18
CA HIS A 113 2.36 -9.05 -11.66
C HIS A 113 1.27 -9.86 -10.93
N LYS A 114 0.31 -9.17 -10.31
CA LYS A 114 -0.83 -9.81 -9.61
C LYS A 114 -2.13 -9.42 -10.31
N THR A 115 -3.02 -8.69 -9.65
CA THR A 115 -4.22 -8.16 -10.34
C THR A 115 -3.86 -7.13 -11.42
N PHE A 116 -2.75 -6.42 -11.29
CA PHE A 116 -2.17 -5.67 -12.40
C PHE A 116 -1.42 -6.65 -13.32
N PRO A 117 -1.76 -6.75 -14.63
CA PRO A 117 -1.30 -7.83 -15.52
C PRO A 117 0.03 -7.51 -16.21
N GLY A 118 1.04 -7.12 -15.47
CA GLY A 118 2.35 -6.73 -16.00
C GLY A 118 3.48 -7.69 -15.58
N PRO A 119 4.73 -7.33 -15.91
CA PRO A 119 5.91 -8.08 -15.52
C PRO A 119 6.14 -8.03 -14.02
N GLN A 120 6.91 -8.97 -13.50
CA GLN A 120 7.23 -9.06 -12.08
C GLN A 120 8.10 -7.89 -11.62
N ARG A 121 7.46 -6.87 -11.07
CA ARG A 121 8.08 -5.68 -10.47
C ARG A 121 7.26 -5.14 -9.30
N GLY A 122 7.90 -4.29 -8.51
CA GLY A 122 7.24 -3.40 -7.57
C GLY A 122 7.16 -1.98 -8.12
N VAL A 123 6.15 -1.24 -7.67
CA VAL A 123 6.01 0.20 -7.92
C VAL A 123 5.74 0.91 -6.61
N VAL A 124 6.20 2.15 -6.51
CA VAL A 124 5.82 3.10 -5.47
C VAL A 124 5.21 4.30 -6.17
N LEU A 125 4.01 4.66 -5.80
CA LEU A 125 3.24 5.77 -6.35
C LEU A 125 2.94 6.77 -5.24
N GLY A 126 2.94 8.04 -5.57
CA GLY A 126 2.57 9.12 -4.67
C GLY A 126 1.95 10.27 -5.47
N ASP A 127 1.11 11.05 -4.80
CA ASP A 127 0.55 12.30 -5.33
C ASP A 127 0.94 13.40 -4.34
N LEU A 128 2.20 13.85 -4.44
CA LEU A 128 2.83 14.74 -3.49
C LEU A 128 3.06 16.11 -4.14
N ASP A 129 2.85 17.16 -3.37
CA ASP A 129 3.27 18.51 -3.74
C ASP A 129 4.80 18.69 -3.60
N ALA A 130 5.32 19.86 -3.93
CA ALA A 130 6.76 20.13 -3.91
C ALA A 130 7.40 19.98 -2.52
N GLU A 131 6.64 20.20 -1.45
CA GLU A 131 7.11 20.01 -0.07
C GLU A 131 7.14 18.51 0.26
N GLY A 132 6.08 17.79 -0.05
CA GLY A 132 5.99 16.34 0.12
C GLY A 132 6.99 15.58 -0.73
N GLU A 133 7.35 16.07 -1.93
CA GLU A 133 8.41 15.48 -2.72
C GLU A 133 9.77 15.50 -1.99
N LYS A 134 10.11 16.60 -1.33
CA LYS A 134 11.36 16.70 -0.58
C LYS A 134 11.34 15.86 0.69
N GLU A 135 10.23 15.91 1.42
CA GLU A 135 10.10 15.26 2.73
C GLU A 135 9.95 13.74 2.59
N TYR A 136 9.15 13.28 1.63
CA TYR A 136 8.75 11.86 1.55
C TYR A 136 9.31 11.14 0.34
N TRP A 137 9.34 11.78 -0.85
CA TRP A 137 9.74 11.09 -2.07
C TRP A 137 11.24 10.84 -2.16
N ALA A 138 12.07 11.84 -1.90
CA ALA A 138 13.51 11.68 -1.97
C ALA A 138 14.08 10.64 -0.99
N PRO A 139 13.60 10.52 0.27
CA PRO A 139 13.95 9.40 1.14
C PRO A 139 13.45 8.05 0.64
N ALA A 140 12.24 7.98 0.06
CA ALA A 140 11.69 6.74 -0.48
C ALA A 140 12.50 6.24 -1.68
N ASP A 141 12.86 7.13 -2.61
CA ASP A 141 13.70 6.81 -3.77
C ASP A 141 15.07 6.24 -3.33
N ARG A 142 15.74 6.90 -2.39
CA ARG A 142 16.99 6.39 -1.81
C ARG A 142 16.79 5.06 -1.07
N GLY A 143 15.65 4.88 -0.44
CA GLY A 143 15.29 3.63 0.23
C GLY A 143 15.11 2.47 -0.76
N VAL A 144 14.56 2.73 -1.94
CA VAL A 144 14.43 1.76 -3.02
C VAL A 144 15.79 1.46 -3.64
N PHE A 145 16.53 2.49 -4.03
CA PHE A 145 17.86 2.35 -4.64
C PHE A 145 18.81 3.44 -4.14
N PRO A 146 19.99 3.07 -3.60
CA PRO A 146 20.53 1.72 -3.42
C PRO A 146 20.15 1.05 -2.10
N GLY A 147 19.16 1.56 -1.34
CA GLY A 147 18.85 1.12 0.01
C GLY A 147 18.41 -0.35 0.12
N THR A 148 17.53 -0.79 -0.77
CA THR A 148 16.97 -2.17 -0.75
C THR A 148 17.20 -2.93 -2.04
N SER A 149 17.54 -2.26 -3.12
CA SER A 149 17.84 -2.88 -4.42
C SER A 149 19.17 -2.39 -4.97
N SER A 150 19.85 -3.25 -5.74
CA SER A 150 21.15 -2.98 -6.34
C SER A 150 21.12 -2.83 -7.86
N ASN A 151 20.01 -3.18 -8.51
CA ASN A 151 19.88 -3.16 -9.97
C ASN A 151 18.45 -2.86 -10.40
N HIS A 152 18.29 -2.16 -11.52
CA HIS A 152 16.97 -1.76 -12.02
C HIS A 152 16.34 -2.75 -12.98
N HIS A 153 17.03 -3.74 -13.50
CA HIS A 153 16.53 -4.73 -14.47
C HIS A 153 15.73 -4.09 -15.62
N LEU A 154 16.39 -3.25 -16.42
CA LEU A 154 15.76 -2.41 -17.45
C LEU A 154 14.97 -3.19 -18.50
N PHE A 155 15.35 -4.46 -18.77
CA PHE A 155 14.70 -5.31 -19.77
C PHE A 155 13.19 -5.50 -19.58
N SER A 156 12.68 -5.36 -18.35
CA SER A 156 11.25 -5.51 -18.07
C SER A 156 10.46 -4.20 -18.19
N LEU A 157 11.12 -3.06 -18.39
CA LEU A 157 10.42 -1.77 -18.55
C LEU A 157 9.56 -1.70 -19.82
N PRO A 158 10.01 -2.19 -21.00
CA PRO A 158 9.15 -2.24 -22.19
C PRO A 158 7.88 -3.06 -21.98
N ALA A 159 8.00 -4.22 -21.29
CA ALA A 159 6.82 -5.02 -20.96
C ALA A 159 5.87 -4.32 -20.00
N LEU A 160 6.41 -3.59 -19.01
CA LEU A 160 5.59 -2.77 -18.12
C LEU A 160 4.88 -1.64 -18.88
N LEU A 161 5.55 -1.00 -19.83
CA LEU A 161 4.94 0.05 -20.66
C LEU A 161 3.75 -0.49 -21.48
N VAL A 162 3.87 -1.69 -22.04
CA VAL A 162 2.75 -2.34 -22.75
C VAL A 162 1.60 -2.58 -21.77
N ALA A 163 1.86 -3.20 -20.62
CA ALA A 163 0.83 -3.46 -19.62
C ALA A 163 0.13 -2.20 -19.11
N VAL A 164 0.87 -1.09 -18.90
CA VAL A 164 0.28 0.22 -18.53
C VAL A 164 -0.63 0.76 -19.64
N ARG A 165 -0.23 0.63 -20.90
CA ARG A 165 -1.06 1.04 -22.03
C ARG A 165 -2.33 0.22 -22.17
N GLU A 166 -2.24 -1.08 -21.99
CA GLU A 166 -3.40 -1.99 -21.96
C GLU A 166 -4.34 -1.66 -20.79
N MET A 167 -3.78 -1.46 -19.60
CA MET A 167 -4.58 -1.03 -18.45
C MET A 167 -5.25 0.34 -18.65
N LYS A 168 -4.59 1.26 -19.33
CA LYS A 168 -5.21 2.54 -19.68
C LYS A 168 -6.37 2.38 -20.67
N ALA A 169 -6.28 1.45 -21.59
CA ALA A 169 -7.30 1.22 -22.63
C ALA A 169 -8.46 0.33 -22.14
N TYR A 170 -8.16 -0.70 -21.35
CA TYR A 170 -9.11 -1.78 -21.03
C TYR A 170 -9.23 -2.05 -19.53
N GLY A 171 -8.50 -1.34 -18.68
CA GLY A 171 -8.38 -1.66 -17.26
C GLY A 171 -9.70 -1.62 -16.49
N ALA A 172 -10.62 -0.72 -16.86
CA ALA A 172 -11.94 -0.65 -16.22
C ALA A 172 -12.75 -1.93 -16.46
N ASP A 173 -12.83 -2.39 -17.71
CA ASP A 173 -13.55 -3.61 -18.09
C ASP A 173 -12.89 -4.86 -17.51
N TYR A 174 -11.56 -4.91 -17.57
CA TYR A 174 -10.75 -5.99 -17.00
C TYR A 174 -10.97 -6.12 -15.49
N ALA A 175 -10.86 -5.04 -14.74
CA ALA A 175 -11.08 -5.04 -13.30
C ALA A 175 -12.53 -5.39 -12.93
N ALA A 176 -13.52 -4.87 -13.67
CA ALA A 176 -14.92 -5.23 -13.49
C ALA A 176 -15.16 -6.74 -13.73
N GLN A 177 -14.49 -7.32 -14.74
CA GLN A 177 -14.59 -8.75 -15.01
C GLN A 177 -13.96 -9.59 -13.89
N ILE A 178 -12.81 -9.17 -13.32
CA ILE A 178 -12.20 -9.83 -12.16
C ILE A 178 -13.21 -9.91 -11.01
N VAL A 179 -13.88 -8.79 -10.70
CA VAL A 179 -14.87 -8.74 -9.60
C VAL A 179 -16.07 -9.65 -9.90
N LYS A 180 -16.57 -9.65 -11.15
CA LYS A 180 -17.65 -10.55 -11.56
C LYS A 180 -17.27 -12.01 -11.41
N ASN A 181 -16.06 -12.39 -11.85
CA ASN A 181 -15.57 -13.75 -11.75
C ASN A 181 -15.43 -14.19 -10.28
N ALA A 182 -14.86 -13.32 -9.42
CA ALA A 182 -14.73 -13.60 -8.00
C ALA A 182 -16.09 -13.82 -7.31
N LYS A 183 -17.10 -13.00 -7.65
CA LYS A 183 -18.46 -13.17 -7.14
C LYS A 183 -19.10 -14.47 -7.62
N ALA A 184 -18.93 -14.81 -8.88
CA ALA A 184 -19.47 -16.04 -9.43
C ALA A 184 -18.80 -17.30 -8.85
N LEU A 185 -17.55 -17.22 -8.45
CA LEU A 185 -16.82 -18.33 -7.83
C LEU A 185 -17.18 -18.51 -6.34
N GLY A 186 -17.63 -17.46 -5.67
CA GLY A 186 -17.96 -17.47 -4.24
C GLY A 186 -19.41 -17.86 -3.91
N VAL A 187 -20.18 -18.34 -4.87
CA VAL A 187 -21.59 -18.77 -4.72
C VAL A 187 -21.67 -20.27 -4.43
#